data_0d7efffe5c981efaa9f136aba6ac74c4
#
_entry.id   0d7efffe5c981efaa9f136aba6ac74c4
#
_cell.length_a   1.000
_cell.length_b   1.000
_cell.length_c   1.000
_cell.angle_alpha   90.00
_cell.angle_beta   90.00
_cell.angle_gamma   90.00
#
_symmetry.space_group_name_H-M   'P 1'
#
loop_
_entity.id
_entity.type
_entity.pdbx_description
1 polymer ?
#
loop_
_entity_poly.entity_id
_entity_poly.type
_entity_poly.pdbx_seq_one_letter_code
_entity_poly.pdbx_strand_id
1 'polypeptide(L)'
;RQREDAASGLIGYTGKDSAASLAMGLGMLGVNLGAKLVAVALYLFLYQFRVFDIPFTWWGVVLLIVAEDFCYYWFHRSHHEVRALWAAHVNHHSSTHYNLSTALRQSWTTPLTGPLFWIPLPLLGFSVEMIVLAQTISLVYQYWIHTELIGSMGWFEKVFNSPSHHRVHHGRNALYLDRNHAGILIIWDKLFGTFQAELADEKVDYGLTTNIETYNPVRIAFHEWRAVFRDAAKAKTLRGKLGAFFMPPGWQEDGLGRTAKVMRDEAQAARVAAKSNSGVVLPGASLAA
;
A
#
# COMPACT_ATOMS: atom_id res chain seq x y z
N ARG A 1 -10.83 23.88 1.47
CA ARG A 1 -9.92 24.51 2.47
C ARG A 1 -9.93 23.64 3.74
N GLN A 2 -9.24 22.48 3.69
CA GLN A 2 -8.89 21.77 4.91
C GLN A 2 -7.73 22.56 5.55
N ARG A 3 -8.02 23.49 6.43
CA ARG A 3 -7.04 23.97 7.41
C ARG A 3 -7.07 23.00 8.59
N GLU A 4 -5.96 22.89 9.30
CA GLU A 4 -5.93 22.32 10.64
C GLU A 4 -7.08 22.96 11.42
N ASP A 5 -8.16 22.24 11.53
CA ASP A 5 -9.28 22.67 12.33
C ASP A 5 -9.25 21.78 13.56
N ALA A 6 -8.62 22.31 14.61
CA ALA A 6 -8.49 21.60 15.90
C ALA A 6 -9.86 21.14 16.44
N ALA A 7 -10.94 21.81 16.03
CA ALA A 7 -12.31 21.45 16.39
C ALA A 7 -12.84 20.23 15.61
N SER A 8 -12.34 19.99 14.38
CA SER A 8 -12.76 18.85 13.56
C SER A 8 -11.93 17.58 13.78
N GLY A 9 -10.78 17.70 14.44
CA GLY A 9 -9.84 16.59 14.66
C GLY A 9 -9.11 16.12 13.39
N LEU A 10 -9.25 16.85 12.25
CA LEU A 10 -8.58 16.56 10.99
C LEU A 10 -7.17 17.15 10.98
N ILE A 11 -6.20 16.44 10.36
CA ILE A 11 -4.83 16.94 10.20
C ILE A 11 -4.72 17.94 9.04
N GLY A 12 -5.50 17.73 7.97
CA GLY A 12 -5.63 18.66 6.84
C GLY A 12 -4.38 18.75 5.95
N TYR A 13 -4.09 19.97 5.45
CA TYR A 13 -2.99 20.22 4.50
C TYR A 13 -1.96 21.19 5.07
N THR A 14 -0.67 20.92 4.83
CA THR A 14 0.40 21.92 5.00
C THR A 14 1.11 22.17 3.67
N GLY A 15 1.53 23.42 3.44
CA GLY A 15 2.13 23.80 2.16
C GLY A 15 3.43 23.03 1.85
N LYS A 16 4.26 22.75 2.86
CA LYS A 16 5.53 22.02 2.68
C LYS A 16 5.28 20.55 2.33
N ASP A 17 4.36 19.89 3.01
CA ASP A 17 4.03 18.49 2.76
C ASP A 17 3.37 18.30 1.39
N SER A 18 2.40 19.17 1.06
CA SER A 18 1.73 19.15 -0.25
C SER A 18 2.70 19.44 -1.40
N ALA A 19 3.63 20.38 -1.23
CA ALA A 19 4.67 20.66 -2.22
C ALA A 19 5.62 19.47 -2.42
N ALA A 20 6.02 18.80 -1.32
CA ALA A 20 6.83 17.59 -1.40
C ALA A 20 6.07 16.45 -2.12
N SER A 21 4.80 16.26 -1.81
CA SER A 21 3.93 15.26 -2.45
C SER A 21 3.78 15.51 -3.95
N LEU A 22 3.54 16.77 -4.34
CA LEU A 22 3.45 17.16 -5.75
C LEU A 22 4.80 16.96 -6.48
N ALA A 23 5.92 17.33 -5.87
CA ALA A 23 7.26 17.12 -6.45
C ALA A 23 7.56 15.63 -6.65
N MET A 24 7.14 14.75 -5.70
CA MET A 24 7.25 13.31 -5.84
C MET A 24 6.42 12.80 -7.02
N GLY A 25 5.17 13.27 -7.16
CA GLY A 25 4.30 12.90 -8.28
C GLY A 25 4.84 13.33 -9.64
N LEU A 26 5.37 14.55 -9.75
CA LEU A 26 5.98 15.06 -10.99
C LEU A 26 7.25 14.26 -11.36
N GLY A 27 8.10 13.94 -10.38
CA GLY A 27 9.29 13.12 -10.61
C GLY A 27 8.90 11.69 -11.04
N MET A 28 7.90 11.10 -10.41
CA MET A 28 7.37 9.79 -10.80
C MET A 28 6.81 9.81 -12.23
N LEU A 29 6.10 10.87 -12.64
CA LEU A 29 5.57 11.00 -14.00
C LEU A 29 6.70 10.96 -15.05
N GLY A 30 7.82 11.62 -14.77
CA GLY A 30 9.00 11.60 -15.65
C GLY A 30 9.60 10.19 -15.78
N VAL A 31 9.78 9.46 -14.66
CA VAL A 31 10.30 8.08 -14.68
C VAL A 31 9.31 7.12 -15.35
N ASN A 32 8.02 7.30 -15.07
CA ASN A 32 6.97 6.42 -15.55
C ASN A 32 6.80 6.47 -17.08
N LEU A 33 7.12 7.60 -17.71
CA LEU A 33 7.06 7.73 -19.17
C LEU A 33 7.98 6.68 -19.86
N GLY A 34 9.22 6.56 -19.40
CA GLY A 34 10.17 5.57 -19.93
C GLY A 34 9.81 4.14 -19.51
N ALA A 35 9.47 3.92 -18.23
CA ALA A 35 9.12 2.61 -17.72
C ALA A 35 7.84 2.03 -18.37
N LYS A 36 6.84 2.85 -18.67
CA LYS A 36 5.63 2.44 -19.40
C LYS A 36 5.92 1.94 -20.81
N LEU A 37 6.85 2.56 -21.52
CA LEU A 37 7.23 2.07 -22.85
C LEU A 37 7.79 0.64 -22.78
N VAL A 38 8.64 0.38 -21.80
CA VAL A 38 9.20 -0.97 -21.56
C VAL A 38 8.10 -1.95 -21.14
N ALA A 39 7.21 -1.55 -20.21
CA ALA A 39 6.11 -2.39 -19.76
C ALA A 39 5.13 -2.72 -20.90
N VAL A 40 4.76 -1.74 -21.72
CA VAL A 40 3.90 -1.93 -22.90
C VAL A 40 4.56 -2.90 -23.89
N ALA A 41 5.85 -2.72 -24.21
CA ALA A 41 6.57 -3.64 -25.10
C ALA A 41 6.60 -5.08 -24.54
N LEU A 42 6.83 -5.24 -23.23
CA LEU A 42 6.78 -6.52 -22.54
C LEU A 42 5.37 -7.16 -22.66
N TYR A 43 4.31 -6.40 -22.40
CA TYR A 43 2.93 -6.92 -22.45
C TYR A 43 2.50 -7.25 -23.88
N LEU A 44 2.89 -6.47 -24.88
CA LEU A 44 2.67 -6.79 -26.29
C LEU A 44 3.38 -8.10 -26.70
N PHE A 45 4.61 -8.29 -26.22
CA PHE A 45 5.35 -9.53 -26.44
C PHE A 45 4.66 -10.73 -25.77
N LEU A 46 4.29 -10.59 -24.47
CA LEU A 46 3.63 -11.67 -23.72
C LEU A 46 2.23 -12.00 -24.24
N TYR A 47 1.52 -11.02 -24.76
CA TYR A 47 0.19 -11.21 -25.34
C TYR A 47 0.19 -12.15 -26.55
N GLN A 48 1.32 -12.33 -27.23
CA GLN A 48 1.45 -13.31 -28.31
C GLN A 48 1.36 -14.76 -27.82
N PHE A 49 1.61 -15.01 -26.53
CA PHE A 49 1.53 -16.31 -25.87
C PHE A 49 0.27 -16.49 -25.03
N ARG A 50 -0.75 -15.68 -25.25
CA ARG A 50 -1.99 -15.72 -24.49
C ARG A 50 -2.72 -17.05 -24.61
N VAL A 51 -3.36 -17.45 -23.52
CA VAL A 51 -4.14 -18.70 -23.44
C VAL A 51 -5.55 -18.52 -23.99
N PHE A 52 -6.14 -17.33 -23.83
CA PHE A 52 -7.48 -16.99 -24.26
C PHE A 52 -7.48 -15.77 -25.16
N ASP A 53 -8.55 -15.60 -25.96
CA ASP A 53 -8.87 -14.36 -26.66
C ASP A 53 -10.03 -13.67 -25.94
N ILE A 54 -9.72 -12.76 -25.02
CA ILE A 54 -10.73 -12.04 -24.26
C ILE A 54 -11.12 -10.77 -25.01
N PRO A 55 -12.37 -10.66 -25.51
CA PRO A 55 -12.77 -9.53 -26.32
C PRO A 55 -12.99 -8.27 -25.47
N PHE A 56 -12.78 -7.10 -26.08
CA PHE A 56 -13.06 -5.80 -25.48
C PHE A 56 -14.58 -5.54 -25.47
N THR A 57 -15.28 -6.23 -24.57
CA THR A 57 -16.72 -6.14 -24.32
C THR A 57 -16.96 -5.73 -22.87
N TRP A 58 -18.19 -5.36 -22.52
CA TRP A 58 -18.52 -4.97 -21.13
C TRP A 58 -18.14 -6.05 -20.10
N TRP A 59 -18.40 -7.34 -20.40
CA TRP A 59 -18.05 -8.44 -19.49
C TRP A 59 -16.52 -8.70 -19.45
N GLY A 60 -15.82 -8.53 -20.58
CA GLY A 60 -14.37 -8.59 -20.65
C GLY A 60 -13.71 -7.51 -19.78
N VAL A 61 -14.28 -6.30 -19.78
CA VAL A 61 -13.82 -5.19 -18.91
C VAL A 61 -14.11 -5.48 -17.43
N VAL A 62 -15.27 -6.02 -17.09
CA VAL A 62 -15.58 -6.41 -15.70
C VAL A 62 -14.61 -7.48 -15.22
N LEU A 63 -14.38 -8.52 -16.01
CA LEU A 63 -13.43 -9.58 -15.69
C LEU A 63 -12.01 -9.03 -15.52
N LEU A 64 -11.60 -8.12 -16.40
CA LEU A 64 -10.31 -7.47 -16.33
C LEU A 64 -10.16 -6.63 -15.05
N ILE A 65 -11.18 -5.84 -14.65
CA ILE A 65 -11.10 -5.03 -13.42
C ILE A 65 -10.87 -5.93 -12.21
N VAL A 66 -11.57 -7.07 -12.13
CA VAL A 66 -11.38 -8.05 -11.05
C VAL A 66 -9.97 -8.67 -11.08
N ALA A 67 -9.49 -9.05 -12.27
CA ALA A 67 -8.16 -9.64 -12.44
C ALA A 67 -7.03 -8.63 -12.20
N GLU A 68 -7.21 -7.38 -12.65
CA GLU A 68 -6.27 -6.28 -12.39
C GLU A 68 -6.17 -5.97 -10.91
N ASP A 69 -7.31 -5.83 -10.23
CA ASP A 69 -7.36 -5.52 -8.82
C ASP A 69 -6.78 -6.67 -7.94
N PHE A 70 -6.92 -7.93 -8.40
CA PHE A 70 -6.21 -9.07 -7.82
C PHE A 70 -4.69 -8.94 -7.98
N CYS A 71 -4.21 -8.58 -9.17
CA CYS A 71 -2.79 -8.32 -9.41
C CYS A 71 -2.30 -7.14 -8.56
N TYR A 72 -3.10 -6.08 -8.46
CA TYR A 72 -2.82 -4.91 -7.63
C TYR A 72 -2.70 -5.29 -6.14
N TYR A 73 -3.61 -6.12 -5.61
CA TYR A 73 -3.53 -6.58 -4.22
C TYR A 73 -2.19 -7.25 -3.92
N TRP A 74 -1.74 -8.18 -4.77
CA TRP A 74 -0.46 -8.86 -4.59
C TRP A 74 0.74 -7.93 -4.79
N PHE A 75 0.66 -7.03 -5.76
CA PHE A 75 1.65 -5.96 -5.93
C PHE A 75 1.77 -5.14 -4.65
N HIS A 76 0.68 -4.61 -4.15
CA HIS A 76 0.66 -3.70 -3.00
C HIS A 76 1.11 -4.42 -1.71
N ARG A 77 0.56 -5.60 -1.44
CA ARG A 77 0.95 -6.42 -0.31
C ARG A 77 2.44 -6.78 -0.34
N SER A 78 2.98 -7.21 -1.48
CA SER A 78 4.40 -7.52 -1.61
C SER A 78 5.28 -6.30 -1.37
N HIS A 79 4.82 -5.10 -1.77
CA HIS A 79 5.51 -3.84 -1.52
C HIS A 79 5.50 -3.42 -0.04
N HIS A 80 4.70 -4.05 0.80
CA HIS A 80 4.75 -3.92 2.25
C HIS A 80 5.57 -5.03 2.93
N GLU A 81 5.50 -6.26 2.42
CA GLU A 81 6.09 -7.44 3.08
C GLU A 81 7.52 -7.75 2.66
N VAL A 82 8.03 -7.19 1.55
CA VAL A 82 9.39 -7.40 1.04
C VAL A 82 10.15 -6.08 1.06
N ARG A 83 11.25 -6.00 1.80
CA ARG A 83 11.93 -4.73 2.09
C ARG A 83 12.44 -3.98 0.85
N ALA A 84 12.95 -4.67 -0.18
CA ALA A 84 13.34 -4.02 -1.44
C ALA A 84 12.12 -3.41 -2.16
N LEU A 85 10.97 -4.09 -2.14
CA LEU A 85 9.73 -3.56 -2.70
C LEU A 85 9.16 -2.44 -1.82
N TRP A 86 9.27 -2.57 -0.49
CA TRP A 86 8.94 -1.48 0.43
C TRP A 86 9.75 -0.22 0.16
N ALA A 87 11.04 -0.33 -0.14
CA ALA A 87 11.86 0.81 -0.53
C ALA A 87 11.34 1.52 -1.79
N ALA A 88 10.62 0.80 -2.66
CA ALA A 88 9.90 1.36 -3.81
C ALA A 88 8.47 1.84 -3.47
N HIS A 89 7.99 1.77 -2.22
CA HIS A 89 6.64 2.15 -1.83
C HIS A 89 6.57 3.05 -0.58
N VAL A 90 7.49 2.92 0.35
CA VAL A 90 7.56 3.65 1.64
C VAL A 90 7.37 5.16 1.50
N ASN A 91 7.78 5.74 0.37
CA ASN A 91 7.64 7.17 0.08
C ASN A 91 6.18 7.63 0.15
N HIS A 92 5.26 6.78 -0.31
CA HIS A 92 3.83 7.02 -0.29
C HIS A 92 3.29 7.14 1.15
N HIS A 93 3.80 6.32 2.06
CA HIS A 93 3.45 6.33 3.49
C HIS A 93 4.21 7.36 4.32
N SER A 94 5.17 8.09 3.74
CA SER A 94 6.08 8.96 4.51
C SER A 94 5.48 10.32 4.89
N SER A 95 4.27 10.65 4.45
CA SER A 95 3.57 11.85 4.88
C SER A 95 2.93 11.64 6.26
N THR A 96 3.09 12.63 7.14
CA THR A 96 2.35 12.71 8.41
C THR A 96 0.97 13.36 8.24
N HIS A 97 0.58 13.67 7.01
CA HIS A 97 -0.72 14.21 6.61
C HIS A 97 -1.41 13.21 5.68
N TYR A 98 -2.74 13.16 5.75
CA TYR A 98 -3.53 12.28 4.91
C TYR A 98 -4.62 13.08 4.19
N ASN A 99 -4.43 13.29 2.89
CA ASN A 99 -5.31 14.08 2.06
C ASN A 99 -5.02 13.80 0.57
N LEU A 100 -5.75 14.42 -0.36
CA LEU A 100 -5.57 14.17 -1.80
C LEU A 100 -4.15 14.47 -2.32
N SER A 101 -3.36 15.33 -1.65
CA SER A 101 -1.96 15.52 -2.03
C SER A 101 -1.08 14.32 -1.63
N THR A 102 -1.46 13.58 -0.60
CA THR A 102 -0.76 12.34 -0.22
C THR A 102 -0.87 11.28 -1.31
N ALA A 103 -2.01 11.19 -2.01
CA ALA A 103 -2.17 10.32 -3.18
C ALA A 103 -1.14 10.61 -4.29
N LEU A 104 -0.66 11.86 -4.40
CA LEU A 104 0.34 12.27 -5.38
C LEU A 104 1.78 12.00 -4.91
N ARG A 105 1.99 11.61 -3.65
CA ARG A 105 3.32 11.25 -3.13
C ARG A 105 3.73 9.86 -3.61
N GLN A 106 4.03 9.76 -4.90
CA GLN A 106 4.36 8.49 -5.55
C GLN A 106 5.87 8.26 -5.62
N SER A 107 6.28 7.00 -5.51
CA SER A 107 7.69 6.61 -5.56
C SER A 107 8.24 6.62 -6.99
N TRP A 108 9.47 7.07 -7.15
CA TRP A 108 10.18 7.08 -8.43
C TRP A 108 10.68 5.70 -8.86
N THR A 109 10.71 4.72 -7.96
CA THR A 109 11.23 3.37 -8.24
C THR A 109 10.14 2.30 -8.40
N THR A 110 8.90 2.58 -8.00
CA THR A 110 7.74 1.69 -8.24
C THR A 110 7.55 1.34 -9.73
N PRO A 111 7.73 2.25 -10.71
CA PRO A 111 7.63 1.89 -12.12
C PRO A 111 8.60 0.81 -12.59
N LEU A 112 9.67 0.54 -11.84
CA LEU A 112 10.65 -0.50 -12.16
C LEU A 112 10.27 -1.88 -11.60
N THR A 113 9.50 -1.94 -10.52
CA THR A 113 9.10 -3.18 -9.84
C THR A 113 7.67 -3.59 -10.17
N GLY A 114 6.79 -2.60 -10.39
CA GLY A 114 5.36 -2.82 -10.61
C GLY A 114 5.02 -3.71 -11.81
N PRO A 115 5.52 -3.45 -13.03
CA PRO A 115 5.06 -4.13 -14.25
C PRO A 115 5.09 -5.67 -14.19
N LEU A 116 5.94 -6.25 -13.36
CA LEU A 116 6.06 -7.70 -13.21
C LEU A 116 4.80 -8.34 -12.63
N PHE A 117 4.05 -7.62 -11.81
CA PHE A 117 2.84 -8.14 -11.16
C PHE A 117 1.64 -8.26 -12.11
N TRP A 118 1.64 -7.51 -13.22
CA TRP A 118 0.58 -7.56 -14.24
C TRP A 118 0.89 -8.50 -15.40
N ILE A 119 2.03 -9.21 -15.39
CA ILE A 119 2.38 -10.23 -16.40
C ILE A 119 1.27 -11.27 -16.61
N PRO A 120 0.53 -11.74 -15.60
CA PRO A 120 -0.56 -12.69 -15.82
C PRO A 120 -1.65 -12.17 -16.76
N LEU A 121 -1.91 -10.87 -16.81
CA LEU A 121 -3.02 -10.32 -17.60
C LEU A 121 -2.86 -10.52 -19.13
N PRO A 122 -1.73 -10.12 -19.77
CA PRO A 122 -1.55 -10.36 -21.18
C PRO A 122 -1.47 -11.87 -21.52
N LEU A 123 -0.92 -12.70 -20.63
CA LEU A 123 -0.89 -14.17 -20.81
C LEU A 123 -2.29 -14.79 -20.72
N LEU A 124 -3.19 -14.24 -19.89
CA LEU A 124 -4.58 -14.67 -19.84
C LEU A 124 -5.38 -14.24 -21.08
N GLY A 125 -4.91 -13.25 -21.83
CA GLY A 125 -5.57 -12.80 -23.05
C GLY A 125 -6.22 -11.43 -23.00
N PHE A 126 -5.93 -10.63 -21.98
CA PHE A 126 -6.32 -9.22 -21.96
C PHE A 126 -5.37 -8.40 -22.83
N SER A 127 -5.92 -7.61 -23.75
CA SER A 127 -5.09 -6.75 -24.61
C SER A 127 -4.41 -5.64 -23.80
N VAL A 128 -3.32 -5.08 -24.33
CA VAL A 128 -2.55 -4.05 -23.63
C VAL A 128 -3.40 -2.81 -23.38
N GLU A 129 -4.27 -2.45 -24.32
CA GLU A 129 -5.21 -1.31 -24.16
C GLU A 129 -6.17 -1.54 -23.00
N MET A 130 -6.68 -2.77 -22.86
CA MET A 130 -7.53 -3.17 -21.76
C MET A 130 -6.77 -3.04 -20.42
N ILE A 131 -5.55 -3.55 -20.36
CA ILE A 131 -4.72 -3.47 -19.14
C ILE A 131 -4.45 -2.03 -18.73
N VAL A 132 -4.08 -1.16 -19.69
CA VAL A 132 -3.86 0.27 -19.44
C VAL A 132 -5.14 0.96 -18.95
N LEU A 133 -6.29 0.60 -19.52
CA LEU A 133 -7.60 1.11 -19.07
C LEU A 133 -7.87 0.71 -17.61
N ALA A 134 -7.70 -0.57 -17.25
CA ALA A 134 -7.97 -1.05 -15.90
C ALA A 134 -7.02 -0.40 -14.86
N GLN A 135 -5.73 -0.32 -15.17
CA GLN A 135 -4.76 0.40 -14.32
C GLN A 135 -5.13 1.87 -14.14
N THR A 136 -5.68 2.51 -15.17
CA THR A 136 -6.14 3.90 -15.08
C THR A 136 -7.37 4.02 -14.17
N ILE A 137 -8.33 3.12 -14.30
CA ILE A 137 -9.52 3.05 -13.43
C ILE A 137 -9.10 2.83 -11.97
N SER A 138 -8.19 1.87 -11.72
CA SER A 138 -7.64 1.57 -10.40
C SER A 138 -6.96 2.80 -9.78
N LEU A 139 -6.12 3.50 -10.54
CA LEU A 139 -5.43 4.71 -10.08
C LEU A 139 -6.41 5.85 -9.73
N VAL A 140 -7.42 6.09 -10.57
CA VAL A 140 -8.45 7.11 -10.32
C VAL A 140 -9.28 6.75 -9.09
N TYR A 141 -9.62 5.45 -8.95
CA TYR A 141 -10.33 4.97 -7.76
C TYR A 141 -9.50 5.22 -6.50
N GLN A 142 -8.26 4.88 -6.49
CA GLN A 142 -7.38 5.04 -5.33
C GLN A 142 -7.12 6.51 -4.97
N TYR A 143 -7.20 7.43 -5.94
CA TYR A 143 -6.99 8.85 -5.68
C TYR A 143 -8.01 9.43 -4.69
N TRP A 144 -9.31 9.19 -4.91
CA TRP A 144 -10.37 9.80 -4.09
C TRP A 144 -10.49 9.24 -2.67
N ILE A 145 -10.00 8.01 -2.43
CA ILE A 145 -10.04 7.42 -1.08
C ILE A 145 -9.02 8.02 -0.11
N HIS A 146 -8.08 8.85 -0.59
CA HIS A 146 -7.12 9.56 0.25
C HIS A 146 -7.75 10.80 0.90
N THR A 147 -8.65 10.60 1.84
CA THR A 147 -9.32 11.70 2.53
C THR A 147 -9.75 11.33 3.95
N GLU A 148 -9.66 12.31 4.85
CA GLU A 148 -10.22 12.23 6.20
C GLU A 148 -11.68 12.70 6.26
N LEU A 149 -12.23 13.31 5.19
CA LEU A 149 -13.56 13.94 5.18
C LEU A 149 -14.70 12.93 5.12
N ILE A 150 -14.46 11.74 4.61
CA ILE A 150 -15.49 10.71 4.41
C ILE A 150 -15.29 9.65 5.50
N GLY A 151 -16.29 9.51 6.37
CA GLY A 151 -16.35 8.47 7.38
C GLY A 151 -16.68 7.10 6.81
N SER A 152 -17.31 6.24 7.62
CA SER A 152 -17.75 4.91 7.13
C SER A 152 -18.85 5.05 6.09
N MET A 153 -18.75 4.22 5.04
CA MET A 153 -19.70 4.15 3.93
C MET A 153 -20.65 2.94 4.04
N GLY A 154 -20.72 2.32 5.22
CA GLY A 154 -21.70 1.28 5.53
C GLY A 154 -21.56 0.02 4.67
N TRP A 155 -22.65 -0.35 3.94
CA TRP A 155 -22.68 -1.58 3.14
C TRP A 155 -21.62 -1.60 2.01
N PHE A 156 -21.24 -0.44 1.47
CA PHE A 156 -20.23 -0.30 0.44
C PHE A 156 -18.89 -0.92 0.87
N GLU A 157 -18.53 -0.76 2.13
CA GLU A 157 -17.31 -1.27 2.75
C GLU A 157 -17.27 -2.80 2.91
N LYS A 158 -18.38 -3.47 2.60
CA LYS A 158 -18.38 -4.94 2.56
C LYS A 158 -17.63 -5.49 1.35
N VAL A 159 -17.64 -4.76 0.24
CA VAL A 159 -17.09 -5.18 -1.06
C VAL A 159 -15.96 -4.27 -1.52
N PHE A 160 -16.11 -2.96 -1.37
CA PHE A 160 -15.20 -1.97 -1.91
C PHE A 160 -14.26 -1.39 -0.86
N ASN A 161 -13.07 -1.03 -1.29
CA ASN A 161 -12.15 -0.23 -0.49
C ASN A 161 -12.72 1.18 -0.32
N SER A 162 -12.61 1.75 0.89
CA SER A 162 -13.18 3.06 1.24
C SER A 162 -12.11 3.97 1.84
N PRO A 163 -12.39 5.28 2.00
CA PRO A 163 -11.50 6.16 2.74
C PRO A 163 -11.18 5.65 4.15
N SER A 164 -12.15 5.05 4.87
CA SER A 164 -11.93 4.47 6.18
C SER A 164 -10.92 3.32 6.14
N HIS A 165 -11.06 2.40 5.18
CA HIS A 165 -10.10 1.30 5.01
C HIS A 165 -8.70 1.80 4.63
N HIS A 166 -8.63 2.82 3.77
CA HIS A 166 -7.36 3.32 3.28
C HIS A 166 -6.65 4.23 4.30
N ARG A 167 -7.39 4.88 5.21
CA ARG A 167 -6.81 5.53 6.40
C ARG A 167 -6.08 4.51 7.28
N VAL A 168 -6.71 3.37 7.57
CA VAL A 168 -6.07 2.26 8.31
C VAL A 168 -4.80 1.81 7.60
N HIS A 169 -4.83 1.65 6.27
CA HIS A 169 -3.67 1.28 5.47
C HIS A 169 -2.50 2.25 5.64
N HIS A 170 -2.78 3.56 5.69
CA HIS A 170 -1.77 4.60 5.93
C HIS A 170 -1.43 4.83 7.40
N GLY A 171 -2.09 4.12 8.32
CA GLY A 171 -1.85 4.24 9.74
C GLY A 171 -0.55 3.59 10.18
N ARG A 172 0.29 4.33 10.95
CA ARG A 172 1.48 3.79 11.61
C ARG A 172 1.21 3.19 12.98
N ASN A 173 -0.04 3.23 13.45
CA ASN A 173 -0.48 2.53 14.64
C ASN A 173 -0.14 1.04 14.53
N ALA A 174 0.37 0.44 15.60
CA ALA A 174 0.84 -0.95 15.55
C ALA A 174 -0.23 -1.93 15.04
N LEU A 175 -1.52 -1.73 15.39
CA LEU A 175 -2.63 -2.57 14.92
C LEU A 175 -2.93 -2.42 13.43
N TYR A 176 -2.55 -1.30 12.81
CA TYR A 176 -2.86 -0.95 11.43
C TYR A 176 -1.74 -1.27 10.44
N LEU A 177 -0.53 -1.55 10.93
CA LEU A 177 0.62 -1.85 10.06
C LEU A 177 0.33 -3.02 9.12
N ASP A 178 0.67 -2.87 7.85
CA ASP A 178 0.48 -3.86 6.77
C ASP A 178 -0.94 -4.45 6.75
N ARG A 179 -1.94 -3.58 6.70
CA ARG A 179 -3.35 -3.91 6.56
C ARG A 179 -3.96 -3.22 5.35
N ASN A 180 -5.05 -3.78 4.82
CA ASN A 180 -5.91 -3.21 3.78
C ASN A 180 -5.15 -2.84 2.49
N HIS A 181 -4.55 -3.84 1.83
CA HIS A 181 -3.75 -3.67 0.62
C HIS A 181 -4.58 -3.53 -0.67
N ALA A 182 -5.90 -3.72 -0.61
CA ALA A 182 -6.76 -3.68 -1.79
C ALA A 182 -6.71 -2.32 -2.52
N GLY A 183 -6.79 -2.36 -3.83
CA GLY A 183 -7.02 -1.18 -4.67
C GLY A 183 -8.49 -0.78 -4.66
N ILE A 184 -9.35 -1.57 -5.31
CA ILE A 184 -10.79 -1.33 -5.45
C ILE A 184 -11.61 -2.24 -4.53
N LEU A 185 -11.30 -3.56 -4.51
CA LEU A 185 -12.12 -4.59 -3.88
C LEU A 185 -11.50 -5.05 -2.56
N ILE A 186 -12.03 -4.60 -1.42
CA ILE A 186 -11.57 -4.98 -0.08
C ILE A 186 -11.77 -6.48 0.22
N ILE A 187 -12.46 -7.18 -0.66
CA ILE A 187 -12.67 -8.63 -0.53
C ILE A 187 -11.36 -9.42 -0.51
N TRP A 188 -10.30 -8.93 -1.20
CA TRP A 188 -8.98 -9.58 -1.19
C TRP A 188 -8.36 -9.56 0.20
N ASP A 189 -8.43 -8.44 0.90
CA ASP A 189 -7.93 -8.35 2.27
C ASP A 189 -8.70 -9.27 3.22
N LYS A 190 -10.02 -9.38 3.04
CA LYS A 190 -10.84 -10.30 3.82
C LYS A 190 -10.51 -11.77 3.52
N LEU A 191 -10.33 -12.10 2.25
CA LEU A 191 -10.00 -13.46 1.81
C LEU A 191 -8.60 -13.90 2.29
N PHE A 192 -7.61 -13.00 2.23
CA PHE A 192 -6.22 -13.32 2.57
C PHE A 192 -5.81 -12.88 3.99
N GLY A 193 -6.77 -12.46 4.84
CA GLY A 193 -6.57 -12.21 6.27
C GLY A 193 -5.80 -10.92 6.58
N THR A 194 -5.74 -9.96 5.64
CA THR A 194 -5.08 -8.67 5.84
C THR A 194 -6.07 -7.53 6.15
N PHE A 195 -7.35 -7.83 6.24
CA PHE A 195 -8.37 -6.82 6.56
C PHE A 195 -8.29 -6.35 8.02
N GLN A 196 -8.42 -5.03 8.20
CA GLN A 196 -8.58 -4.37 9.48
C GLN A 196 -9.55 -3.19 9.32
N ALA A 197 -10.63 -3.19 10.09
CA ALA A 197 -11.52 -2.03 10.15
C ALA A 197 -10.88 -0.89 10.93
N GLU A 198 -11.23 0.36 10.61
CA GLU A 198 -10.89 1.51 11.44
C GLU A 198 -11.58 1.40 12.79
N LEU A 199 -10.83 1.48 13.88
CA LEU A 199 -11.32 1.28 15.23
C LEU A 199 -11.74 2.62 15.84
N ALA A 200 -12.90 2.66 16.49
CA ALA A 200 -13.42 3.87 17.09
C ALA A 200 -12.56 4.38 18.27
N ASP A 201 -11.84 3.48 18.93
CA ASP A 201 -10.97 3.75 20.06
C ASP A 201 -9.47 3.84 19.70
N GLU A 202 -9.14 3.82 18.41
CA GLU A 202 -7.77 3.89 17.91
C GLU A 202 -7.69 4.89 16.75
N LYS A 203 -7.51 6.18 17.07
CA LYS A 203 -7.37 7.22 16.04
C LYS A 203 -6.16 6.91 15.16
N VAL A 204 -6.34 7.05 13.85
CA VAL A 204 -5.24 6.82 12.89
C VAL A 204 -4.17 7.91 13.07
N ASP A 205 -2.93 7.46 13.21
CA ASP A 205 -1.72 8.28 13.22
C ASP A 205 -0.93 7.97 11.94
N TYR A 206 -0.65 9.02 11.14
CA TYR A 206 -0.06 8.87 9.81
C TYR A 206 1.47 9.05 9.82
N GLY A 207 2.12 8.50 8.81
CA GLY A 207 3.55 8.52 8.64
C GLY A 207 4.19 7.15 8.79
N LEU A 208 5.50 7.15 9.02
CA LEU A 208 6.28 5.93 9.24
C LEU A 208 6.46 5.69 10.74
N THR A 209 6.69 4.43 11.13
CA THR A 209 7.06 4.08 12.51
C THR A 209 8.29 4.88 13.00
N THR A 210 9.17 5.26 12.08
CA THR A 210 10.23 6.25 12.29
C THR A 210 10.18 7.25 11.13
N ASN A 211 9.71 8.46 11.38
CA ASN A 211 9.57 9.49 10.36
C ASN A 211 10.93 9.97 9.83
N ILE A 212 10.95 10.39 8.58
CA ILE A 212 12.18 10.80 7.87
C ILE A 212 12.53 12.28 8.07
N GLU A 213 11.65 13.06 8.70
CA GLU A 213 11.86 14.47 9.08
C GLU A 213 12.37 15.37 7.92
N THR A 214 11.85 15.16 6.69
CA THR A 214 12.30 15.91 5.51
C THR A 214 11.19 16.11 4.47
N TYR A 215 11.24 17.26 3.79
CA TYR A 215 10.43 17.56 2.61
C TYR A 215 11.24 17.53 1.30
N ASN A 216 12.52 17.15 1.36
CA ASN A 216 13.36 17.03 0.17
C ASN A 216 12.97 15.79 -0.65
N PRO A 217 12.46 15.91 -1.89
CA PRO A 217 11.93 14.79 -2.66
C PRO A 217 12.98 13.72 -2.97
N VAL A 218 14.25 14.09 -3.18
CA VAL A 218 15.33 13.11 -3.41
C VAL A 218 15.61 12.30 -2.15
N ARG A 219 15.60 12.92 -0.97
CA ARG A 219 15.74 12.18 0.30
C ARG A 219 14.54 11.29 0.53
N ILE A 220 13.33 11.76 0.27
CA ILE A 220 12.10 10.95 0.36
C ILE A 220 12.20 9.75 -0.60
N ALA A 221 12.63 9.95 -1.86
CA ALA A 221 12.72 8.90 -2.85
C ALA A 221 13.70 7.77 -2.49
N PHE A 222 14.82 8.08 -1.83
CA PHE A 222 15.94 7.14 -1.72
C PHE A 222 16.36 6.80 -0.28
N HIS A 223 15.66 7.29 0.77
CA HIS A 223 16.08 7.05 2.16
C HIS A 223 16.12 5.56 2.52
N GLU A 224 15.09 4.79 2.15
CA GLU A 224 15.02 3.35 2.46
C GLU A 224 15.95 2.54 1.56
N TRP A 225 16.11 2.88 0.29
CA TRP A 225 17.13 2.27 -0.56
C TRP A 225 18.53 2.39 0.05
N ARG A 226 18.87 3.59 0.53
CA ARG A 226 20.13 3.82 1.24
C ARG A 226 20.23 2.95 2.50
N ALA A 227 19.14 2.78 3.25
CA ALA A 227 19.10 1.92 4.42
C ALA A 227 19.32 0.44 4.05
N VAL A 228 18.61 -0.07 3.03
CA VAL A 228 18.75 -1.45 2.51
C VAL A 228 20.20 -1.74 2.13
N PHE A 229 20.81 -0.88 1.30
CA PHE A 229 22.20 -1.09 0.86
C PHE A 229 23.21 -0.99 2.01
N ARG A 230 23.01 -0.05 2.95
CA ARG A 230 23.85 0.07 4.15
C ARG A 230 23.77 -1.19 5.01
N ASP A 231 22.58 -1.73 5.23
CA ASP A 231 22.36 -2.90 6.09
C ASP A 231 22.89 -4.17 5.42
N ALA A 232 22.69 -4.32 4.11
CA ALA A 232 23.30 -5.40 3.33
C ALA A 232 24.85 -5.36 3.36
N ALA A 233 25.44 -4.15 3.29
CA ALA A 233 26.89 -3.99 3.36
C ALA A 233 27.46 -4.31 4.75
N LYS A 234 26.69 -4.04 5.82
CA LYS A 234 27.09 -4.36 7.21
C LYS A 234 26.89 -5.84 7.57
N ALA A 235 26.00 -6.54 6.89
CA ALA A 235 25.72 -7.94 7.16
C ALA A 235 26.94 -8.81 6.90
N LYS A 236 27.26 -9.69 7.88
CA LYS A 236 28.42 -10.58 7.83
C LYS A 236 28.16 -11.88 7.09
N THR A 237 26.91 -12.30 7.00
CA THR A 237 26.51 -13.57 6.36
C THR A 237 25.77 -13.30 5.05
N LEU A 238 25.73 -14.29 4.16
CA LEU A 238 24.91 -14.23 2.94
C LEU A 238 23.42 -14.12 3.29
N ARG A 239 22.99 -14.84 4.33
CA ARG A 239 21.60 -14.76 4.83
C ARG A 239 21.23 -13.33 5.24
N GLY A 240 22.10 -12.66 6.00
CA GLY A 240 21.90 -11.29 6.42
C GLY A 240 21.88 -10.32 5.24
N LYS A 241 22.77 -10.50 4.25
CA LYS A 241 22.79 -9.68 3.01
C LYS A 241 21.51 -9.85 2.19
N LEU A 242 21.09 -11.08 1.93
CA LEU A 242 19.84 -11.35 1.21
C LEU A 242 18.62 -10.94 2.03
N GLY A 243 18.66 -11.15 3.35
CA GLY A 243 17.60 -10.73 4.26
C GLY A 243 17.35 -9.24 4.26
N ALA A 244 18.40 -8.41 4.10
CA ALA A 244 18.25 -6.96 3.97
C ALA A 244 17.40 -6.52 2.76
N PHE A 245 17.31 -7.35 1.73
CA PHE A 245 16.47 -7.07 0.54
C PHE A 245 15.11 -7.79 0.59
N PHE A 246 15.09 -9.07 0.98
CA PHE A 246 13.94 -9.95 0.71
C PHE A 246 13.10 -10.28 1.94
N MET A 247 13.61 -10.05 3.15
CA MET A 247 12.83 -10.21 4.37
C MET A 247 11.95 -8.97 4.63
N PRO A 248 10.93 -9.07 5.50
CA PRO A 248 10.06 -7.93 5.81
C PRO A 248 10.82 -6.72 6.38
N PRO A 249 10.33 -5.50 6.18
CA PRO A 249 10.88 -4.32 6.85
C PRO A 249 10.98 -4.53 8.36
N GLY A 250 12.10 -4.10 8.95
CA GLY A 250 12.37 -4.28 10.38
C GLY A 250 12.91 -5.66 10.78
N TRP A 251 13.07 -6.61 9.85
CA TRP A 251 13.69 -7.89 10.12
C TRP A 251 15.18 -7.75 10.46
N GLN A 252 15.67 -8.57 11.39
CA GLN A 252 17.07 -8.71 11.74
C GLN A 252 17.44 -10.19 11.86
N GLU A 253 18.71 -10.52 11.51
CA GLU A 253 19.17 -11.91 11.46
C GLU A 253 19.23 -12.58 12.84
N ASP A 254 19.42 -11.80 13.89
CA ASP A 254 19.45 -12.24 15.29
C ASP A 254 18.04 -12.54 15.88
N GLY A 255 16.99 -12.31 15.11
CA GLY A 255 15.61 -12.52 15.55
C GLY A 255 15.04 -11.40 16.42
N LEU A 256 15.82 -10.35 16.72
CA LEU A 256 15.38 -9.20 17.54
C LEU A 256 14.68 -8.11 16.72
N GLY A 257 14.48 -8.37 15.42
CA GLY A 257 13.84 -7.42 14.50
C GLY A 257 12.39 -7.13 14.84
N ARG A 258 12.01 -5.87 14.68
CA ARG A 258 10.63 -5.39 14.91
C ARG A 258 9.91 -5.24 13.58
N THR A 259 9.47 -6.35 13.02
CA THR A 259 8.60 -6.34 11.82
C THR A 259 7.19 -5.87 12.16
N ALA A 260 6.42 -5.44 11.16
CA ALA A 260 5.01 -5.07 11.34
C ALA A 260 4.20 -6.18 12.02
N LYS A 261 4.46 -7.45 11.67
CA LYS A 261 3.80 -8.61 12.32
C LYS A 261 4.09 -8.65 13.82
N VAL A 262 5.35 -8.52 14.23
CA VAL A 262 5.75 -8.53 15.65
C VAL A 262 5.06 -7.40 16.40
N MET A 263 5.10 -6.18 15.86
CA MET A 263 4.46 -5.02 16.48
C MET A 263 2.93 -5.16 16.61
N ARG A 264 2.28 -5.73 15.59
CA ARG A 264 0.83 -6.01 15.65
C ARG A 264 0.49 -7.05 16.73
N ASP A 265 1.23 -8.15 16.78
CA ASP A 265 1.00 -9.24 17.72
C ASP A 265 1.16 -8.73 19.17
N GLU A 266 2.18 -7.91 19.43
CA GLU A 266 2.39 -7.25 20.74
C GLU A 266 1.24 -6.31 21.09
N ALA A 267 0.81 -5.46 20.16
CA ALA A 267 -0.28 -4.51 20.39
C ALA A 267 -1.62 -5.24 20.61
N GLN A 268 -1.88 -6.30 19.87
CA GLN A 268 -3.08 -7.12 20.04
C GLN A 268 -3.08 -7.81 21.40
N ALA A 269 -1.97 -8.38 21.84
CA ALA A 269 -1.83 -9.01 23.15
C ALA A 269 -2.06 -7.99 24.28
N ALA A 270 -1.46 -6.81 24.17
CA ALA A 270 -1.65 -5.73 25.13
C ALA A 270 -3.13 -5.27 25.21
N ARG A 271 -3.80 -5.16 24.04
CA ARG A 271 -5.23 -4.80 23.97
C ARG A 271 -6.14 -5.85 24.62
N VAL A 272 -5.86 -7.12 24.41
CA VAL A 272 -6.59 -8.24 25.04
C VAL A 272 -6.40 -8.21 26.57
N ALA A 273 -5.15 -8.04 27.04
CA ALA A 273 -4.85 -7.96 28.47
C ALA A 273 -5.54 -6.77 29.15
N ALA A 274 -5.54 -5.59 28.50
CA ALA A 274 -6.24 -4.42 29.03
C ALA A 274 -7.75 -4.62 29.16
N LYS A 275 -8.37 -5.29 28.17
CA LYS A 275 -9.82 -5.61 28.22
C LYS A 275 -10.16 -6.64 29.29
N SER A 276 -9.33 -7.66 29.50
CA SER A 276 -9.54 -8.64 30.58
C SER A 276 -9.47 -8.00 31.96
N ASN A 277 -8.56 -7.05 32.16
CA ASN A 277 -8.42 -6.33 33.44
C ASN A 277 -9.55 -5.32 33.71
N SER A 278 -10.21 -4.83 32.65
CA SER A 278 -11.34 -3.88 32.78
C SER A 278 -12.71 -4.56 33.02
N GLY A 279 -12.79 -5.88 33.11
CA GLY A 279 -14.03 -6.62 33.35
C GLY A 279 -15.06 -6.59 32.23
N VAL A 280 -14.71 -6.08 31.05
CA VAL A 280 -15.59 -6.05 29.86
C VAL A 280 -15.59 -7.42 29.18
N VAL A 281 -16.69 -8.17 29.39
CA VAL A 281 -16.92 -9.44 28.70
C VAL A 281 -17.15 -9.19 27.22
N LEU A 282 -16.30 -9.75 26.36
CA LEU A 282 -16.49 -9.70 24.90
C LEU A 282 -17.70 -10.53 24.49
N PRO A 283 -18.63 -10.01 23.67
CA PRO A 283 -19.58 -10.89 23.00
C PRO A 283 -18.82 -11.82 22.04
N GLY A 284 -19.00 -13.10 22.27
CA GLY A 284 -18.50 -14.28 21.59
C GLY A 284 -17.57 -14.09 20.37
N ALA A 285 -16.29 -14.40 20.55
CA ALA A 285 -15.46 -14.85 19.45
C ALA A 285 -15.92 -16.27 19.08
N SER A 286 -16.82 -16.39 18.11
CA SER A 286 -17.09 -17.66 17.45
C SER A 286 -15.81 -18.07 16.71
N LEU A 287 -15.10 -19.04 17.26
CA LEU A 287 -14.13 -19.85 16.55
C LEU A 287 -14.93 -20.62 15.48
N ALA A 288 -14.95 -20.10 14.25
CA ALA A 288 -15.31 -20.88 13.09
C ALA A 288 -14.04 -21.62 12.64
N ALA A 289 -14.09 -22.93 12.81
CA ALA A 289 -13.16 -23.91 12.29
C ALA A 289 -13.17 -23.91 10.74
#